data_5431fb234a194819e15c4d0090120a23
#
_entry.id   5431fb234a194819e15c4d0090120a23
#
_cell.length_a   1.000
_cell.length_b   1.000
_cell.length_c   1.000
_cell.angle_alpha   90.00
_cell.angle_beta   90.00
_cell.angle_gamma   90.00
#
_symmetry.space_group_name_H-M   'P 1'
#
loop_
_entity.id
_entity.type
_entity.pdbx_description
1 polymer ?
#
loop_
_entity_poly.entity_id
_entity_poly.type
_entity_poly.pdbx_seq_one_letter_code
_entity_poly.pdbx_strand_id
1 'polypeptide(L)'
;IVGRQTWAKLMPYLKGYTTHTVRSGDTFFRLAQMYNTDMRRIMLANPTVNPQNLQIGTTLYIPFAFELVPTAVAYSSLLTAWIVEGLTVRYPFLQSSSVGKSVMGKDLLYLRFGQGEKEVFYNAAHHANEWLTTPVLLRFAEEYAESYVTGGQIGGTLAAQLFRTYSLYLLPMVNPDGVDLVTGILSSGGYYNRARQIANAYPQVPFPNGWKANIAGIDL
;
A
#
# COMPACT_ATOMS: atom_id res chain seq x y z
N ILE A 1 -7.70 -22.40 -8.53
CA ILE A 1 -7.95 -22.08 -7.10
C ILE A 1 -6.62 -22.23 -6.37
N VAL A 2 -6.16 -21.16 -5.71
CA VAL A 2 -4.93 -21.17 -4.92
C VAL A 2 -5.26 -21.68 -3.51
N GLY A 3 -4.61 -22.76 -3.09
CA GLY A 3 -4.81 -23.34 -1.76
C GLY A 3 -4.15 -22.52 -0.64
N ARG A 4 -4.53 -22.78 0.63
CA ARG A 4 -4.02 -22.05 1.81
C ARG A 4 -2.49 -22.04 1.90
N GLN A 5 -1.83 -23.17 1.61
CA GLN A 5 -0.36 -23.27 1.66
C GLN A 5 0.32 -22.40 0.58
N THR A 6 -0.27 -22.33 -0.61
CA THR A 6 0.23 -21.47 -1.70
C THR A 6 0.04 -20.00 -1.34
N TRP A 7 -1.12 -19.65 -0.78
CA TRP A 7 -1.37 -18.30 -0.26
C TRP A 7 -0.34 -17.87 0.80
N ALA A 8 -0.06 -18.73 1.78
CA ALA A 8 0.92 -18.44 2.82
C ALA A 8 2.33 -18.15 2.25
N LYS A 9 2.68 -18.79 1.12
CA LYS A 9 3.95 -18.54 0.41
C LYS A 9 3.92 -17.26 -0.44
N LEU A 10 2.77 -16.87 -0.98
CA LEU A 10 2.62 -15.69 -1.84
C LEU A 10 2.49 -14.39 -1.03
N MET A 11 1.86 -14.45 0.14
CA MET A 11 1.59 -13.27 0.97
C MET A 11 2.81 -12.38 1.25
N PRO A 12 4.00 -12.93 1.59
CA PRO A 12 5.19 -12.10 1.79
C PRO A 12 5.55 -11.27 0.54
N TYR A 13 5.40 -11.84 -0.66
CA TYR A 13 5.70 -11.13 -1.90
C TYR A 13 4.69 -10.01 -2.19
N LEU A 14 3.41 -10.22 -1.87
CA LEU A 14 2.37 -9.19 -2.04
C LEU A 14 2.53 -8.04 -1.04
N LYS A 15 3.05 -8.33 0.15
CA LYS A 15 3.38 -7.33 1.18
C LYS A 15 4.78 -6.72 1.01
N GLY A 16 5.62 -7.31 0.18
CA GLY A 16 6.97 -6.84 -0.10
C GLY A 16 7.99 -7.09 1.02
N TYR A 17 7.66 -7.90 2.01
CA TYR A 17 8.56 -8.28 3.09
C TYR A 17 8.21 -9.66 3.66
N THR A 18 9.19 -10.24 4.38
CA THR A 18 8.99 -11.40 5.26
C THR A 18 9.54 -11.10 6.65
N THR A 19 9.38 -12.03 7.58
CA THR A 19 9.99 -11.94 8.91
C THR A 19 11.02 -13.03 9.12
N HIS A 20 12.06 -12.73 9.92
CA HIS A 20 13.07 -13.67 10.32
C HIS A 20 13.31 -13.59 11.83
N THR A 21 13.31 -14.74 12.52
CA THR A 21 13.69 -14.80 13.93
C THR A 21 15.20 -15.06 14.02
N VAL A 22 15.93 -14.15 14.64
CA VAL A 22 17.39 -14.18 14.79
C VAL A 22 17.86 -15.47 15.45
N ARG A 23 18.83 -16.12 14.86
CA ARG A 23 19.49 -17.34 15.34
C ARG A 23 20.97 -17.06 15.60
N SER A 24 21.62 -17.97 16.31
CA SER A 24 23.08 -17.89 16.53
C SER A 24 23.85 -17.83 15.20
N GLY A 25 24.76 -16.85 15.09
CA GLY A 25 25.57 -16.62 13.90
C GLY A 25 24.88 -15.80 12.79
N ASP A 26 23.66 -15.31 12.99
CA ASP A 26 23.03 -14.38 12.07
C ASP A 26 23.68 -13.00 12.14
N THR A 27 23.79 -12.38 10.99
CA THR A 27 24.18 -10.98 10.81
C THR A 27 23.28 -10.36 9.74
N PHE A 28 23.11 -9.04 9.74
CA PHE A 28 22.35 -8.39 8.65
C PHE A 28 22.93 -8.69 7.27
N PHE A 29 24.26 -8.83 7.17
CA PHE A 29 24.91 -9.22 5.92
C PHE A 29 24.48 -10.61 5.44
N ARG A 30 24.53 -11.63 6.33
CA ARG A 30 24.10 -12.99 5.97
C ARG A 30 22.60 -13.06 5.63
N LEU A 31 21.77 -12.32 6.39
CA LEU A 31 20.33 -12.25 6.12
C LEU A 31 20.06 -11.56 4.78
N ALA A 32 20.77 -10.48 4.46
CA ALA A 32 20.65 -9.83 3.17
C ALA A 32 20.97 -10.79 2.00
N GLN A 33 22.02 -11.59 2.11
CA GLN A 33 22.34 -12.63 1.12
C GLN A 33 21.27 -13.73 1.05
N MET A 34 20.82 -14.22 2.22
CA MET A 34 19.83 -15.32 2.32
C MET A 34 18.48 -14.94 1.67
N TYR A 35 18.05 -13.70 1.82
CA TYR A 35 16.77 -13.21 1.34
C TYR A 35 16.86 -12.40 0.03
N ASN A 36 18.04 -12.36 -0.59
CA ASN A 36 18.30 -11.61 -1.82
C ASN A 36 17.81 -10.15 -1.72
N THR A 37 18.21 -9.48 -0.65
CA THR A 37 17.95 -8.07 -0.37
C THR A 37 19.25 -7.37 0.00
N ASP A 38 19.20 -6.11 0.41
CA ASP A 38 20.38 -5.40 0.90
C ASP A 38 20.29 -5.10 2.40
N MET A 39 21.46 -4.97 3.02
CA MET A 39 21.60 -4.73 4.46
C MET A 39 20.96 -3.41 4.88
N ARG A 40 21.03 -2.36 4.04
CA ARG A 40 20.44 -1.05 4.31
C ARG A 40 18.91 -1.14 4.46
N ARG A 41 18.25 -1.93 3.59
CA ARG A 41 16.79 -2.16 3.67
C ARG A 41 16.40 -2.86 4.97
N ILE A 42 17.20 -3.87 5.39
CA ILE A 42 16.96 -4.55 6.67
C ILE A 42 17.16 -3.58 7.84
N MET A 43 18.25 -2.81 7.85
CA MET A 43 18.50 -1.80 8.90
C MET A 43 17.39 -0.76 8.98
N LEU A 44 16.96 -0.24 7.84
CA LEU A 44 15.90 0.77 7.76
C LEU A 44 14.57 0.26 8.32
N ALA A 45 14.19 -0.99 7.97
CA ALA A 45 12.96 -1.60 8.44
C ALA A 45 12.98 -2.01 9.93
N ASN A 46 14.18 -2.00 10.57
CA ASN A 46 14.38 -2.39 11.96
C ASN A 46 15.17 -1.32 12.72
N PRO A 47 14.69 -0.08 12.84
CA PRO A 47 15.47 1.07 13.33
C PRO A 47 15.88 0.96 14.81
N THR A 48 15.22 0.10 15.59
CA THR A 48 15.50 -0.12 17.01
C THR A 48 16.52 -1.24 17.26
N VAL A 49 16.93 -1.97 16.21
CA VAL A 49 17.82 -3.12 16.33
C VAL A 49 19.26 -2.70 16.09
N ASN A 50 20.16 -3.04 17.03
CA ASN A 50 21.59 -2.80 16.85
C ASN A 50 22.17 -3.79 15.84
N PRO A 51 22.66 -3.34 14.66
CA PRO A 51 23.17 -4.21 13.62
C PRO A 51 24.46 -4.96 14.00
N GLN A 52 25.19 -4.47 15.01
CA GLN A 52 26.44 -5.10 15.51
C GLN A 52 26.16 -6.11 16.63
N ASN A 53 24.95 -6.16 17.19
CA ASN A 53 24.60 -7.04 18.29
C ASN A 53 23.14 -7.52 18.16
N LEU A 54 22.93 -8.46 17.25
CA LEU A 54 21.62 -9.08 17.05
C LEU A 54 21.30 -10.02 18.20
N GLN A 55 20.23 -9.75 18.91
CA GLN A 55 19.76 -10.60 20.00
C GLN A 55 19.03 -11.83 19.44
N ILE A 56 19.45 -13.03 19.81
CA ILE A 56 18.78 -14.29 19.43
C ILE A 56 17.34 -14.26 19.90
N GLY A 57 16.41 -14.70 19.03
CA GLY A 57 14.99 -14.69 19.28
C GLY A 57 14.27 -13.39 18.85
N THR A 58 15.00 -12.32 18.51
CA THR A 58 14.40 -11.10 17.97
C THR A 58 13.80 -11.38 16.59
N THR A 59 12.58 -10.88 16.35
CA THR A 59 11.96 -10.93 15.04
C THR A 59 12.33 -9.69 14.24
N LEU A 60 12.92 -9.90 13.07
CA LEU A 60 13.30 -8.84 12.12
C LEU A 60 12.32 -8.80 10.94
N TYR A 61 12.02 -7.60 10.45
CA TYR A 61 11.39 -7.40 9.15
C TYR A 61 12.48 -7.44 8.06
N ILE A 62 12.24 -8.21 7.01
CA ILE A 62 13.15 -8.39 5.88
C ILE A 62 12.45 -7.91 4.60
N PRO A 63 12.60 -6.64 4.21
CA PRO A 63 12.04 -6.15 2.94
C PRO A 63 12.74 -6.80 1.75
N PHE A 64 11.97 -7.16 0.73
CA PHE A 64 12.53 -7.64 -0.53
C PHE A 64 13.10 -6.48 -1.37
N ALA A 65 14.00 -6.80 -2.30
CA ALA A 65 14.69 -5.80 -3.11
C ALA A 65 13.85 -5.20 -4.24
N PHE A 66 12.74 -5.86 -4.63
CA PHE A 66 11.88 -5.38 -5.73
C PHE A 66 11.02 -4.17 -5.32
N GLU A 67 10.55 -3.43 -6.30
CA GLU A 67 9.56 -2.36 -6.12
C GLU A 67 8.24 -2.93 -5.61
N LEU A 68 7.70 -2.31 -4.55
CA LEU A 68 6.51 -2.86 -3.89
C LEU A 68 5.22 -2.56 -4.64
N VAL A 69 5.15 -1.41 -5.32
CA VAL A 69 3.94 -0.96 -6.02
C VAL A 69 3.91 -1.49 -7.45
N PRO A 70 3.15 -2.56 -7.75
CA PRO A 70 3.06 -3.10 -9.11
C PRO A 70 2.19 -2.17 -9.98
N THR A 71 2.60 -1.98 -11.24
CA THR A 71 1.90 -1.09 -12.19
C THR A 71 1.13 -1.83 -13.28
N ALA A 72 1.30 -3.15 -13.38
CA ALA A 72 0.73 -3.98 -14.45
C ALA A 72 -0.45 -4.87 -14.00
N VAL A 73 -1.10 -4.53 -12.88
CA VAL A 73 -2.21 -5.30 -12.30
C VAL A 73 -3.38 -4.40 -11.93
N ALA A 74 -4.60 -4.94 -11.96
CA ALA A 74 -5.75 -4.25 -11.42
C ALA A 74 -5.67 -4.17 -9.89
N TYR A 75 -5.99 -3.00 -9.35
CA TYR A 75 -5.94 -2.78 -7.90
C TYR A 75 -7.26 -3.16 -7.26
N SER A 76 -7.17 -3.88 -6.14
CA SER A 76 -8.28 -4.11 -5.23
C SER A 76 -8.04 -3.38 -3.90
N SER A 77 -9.08 -3.26 -3.10
CA SER A 77 -8.97 -2.71 -1.75
C SER A 77 -7.98 -3.51 -0.89
N LEU A 78 -7.95 -4.83 -1.05
CA LEU A 78 -7.05 -5.72 -0.31
C LEU A 78 -5.59 -5.55 -0.73
N LEU A 79 -5.31 -5.49 -2.05
CA LEU A 79 -3.96 -5.23 -2.55
C LEU A 79 -3.45 -3.87 -2.07
N THR A 80 -4.30 -2.83 -2.14
CA THR A 80 -3.98 -1.50 -1.63
C THR A 80 -3.58 -1.53 -0.16
N ALA A 81 -4.34 -2.25 0.68
CA ALA A 81 -4.03 -2.38 2.11
C ALA A 81 -2.68 -3.09 2.35
N TRP A 82 -2.37 -4.14 1.59
CA TRP A 82 -1.07 -4.83 1.70
C TRP A 82 0.11 -3.96 1.26
N ILE A 83 -0.07 -3.15 0.22
CA ILE A 83 0.98 -2.23 -0.23
C ILE A 83 1.19 -1.13 0.81
N VAL A 84 0.13 -0.56 1.38
CA VAL A 84 0.23 0.41 2.48
C VAL A 84 0.98 -0.18 3.67
N GLU A 85 0.64 -1.39 4.09
CA GLU A 85 1.36 -2.13 5.15
C GLU A 85 2.84 -2.33 4.78
N GLY A 86 3.12 -2.80 3.58
CA GLY A 86 4.49 -3.04 3.11
C GLY A 86 5.33 -1.77 3.05
N LEU A 87 4.74 -0.64 2.63
CA LEU A 87 5.41 0.66 2.62
C LEU A 87 5.79 1.12 4.04
N THR A 88 4.89 0.97 5.02
CA THR A 88 5.19 1.35 6.42
C THR A 88 6.22 0.44 7.08
N VAL A 89 6.26 -0.83 6.71
CA VAL A 89 7.32 -1.74 7.17
C VAL A 89 8.67 -1.41 6.52
N ARG A 90 8.69 -1.14 5.21
CA ARG A 90 9.90 -0.79 4.46
C ARG A 90 10.48 0.57 4.89
N TYR A 91 9.60 1.51 5.20
CA TYR A 91 9.92 2.89 5.55
C TYR A 91 9.21 3.30 6.86
N PRO A 92 9.75 2.95 8.04
CA PRO A 92 9.09 3.15 9.34
C PRO A 92 8.82 4.63 9.72
N PHE A 93 9.34 5.59 8.98
CA PHE A 93 8.99 6.99 9.12
C PHE A 93 7.67 7.36 8.43
N LEU A 94 7.09 6.47 7.61
CA LEU A 94 5.72 6.58 7.13
C LEU A 94 4.76 6.13 8.22
N GLN A 95 3.71 6.90 8.43
CA GLN A 95 2.61 6.54 9.32
C GLN A 95 1.40 6.15 8.48
N SER A 96 0.64 5.17 8.93
CA SER A 96 -0.62 4.78 8.31
C SER A 96 -1.72 4.72 9.35
N SER A 97 -2.90 5.19 8.99
CA SER A 97 -4.12 5.08 9.78
C SER A 97 -5.34 5.10 8.86
N SER A 98 -6.54 5.07 9.43
CA SER A 98 -7.81 5.14 8.70
C SER A 98 -8.51 6.45 8.99
N VAL A 99 -9.04 7.12 7.95
CA VAL A 99 -9.91 8.30 8.11
C VAL A 99 -11.38 7.92 8.33
N GLY A 100 -11.71 6.63 8.23
CA GLY A 100 -13.08 6.14 8.39
C GLY A 100 -13.30 4.79 7.72
N LYS A 101 -14.57 4.46 7.51
CA LYS A 101 -15.00 3.19 6.91
C LYS A 101 -15.82 3.43 5.63
N SER A 102 -15.65 2.54 4.67
CA SER A 102 -16.53 2.45 3.52
C SER A 102 -17.91 1.93 3.89
N VAL A 103 -18.85 1.91 2.93
CA VAL A 103 -20.19 1.34 3.12
C VAL A 103 -20.14 -0.15 3.54
N MET A 104 -19.16 -0.91 3.04
CA MET A 104 -18.97 -2.31 3.41
C MET A 104 -18.04 -2.50 4.62
N GLY A 105 -17.67 -1.42 5.32
CA GLY A 105 -16.88 -1.46 6.54
C GLY A 105 -15.37 -1.59 6.34
N LYS A 106 -14.86 -1.42 5.12
CA LYS A 106 -13.41 -1.41 4.85
C LYS A 106 -12.78 -0.11 5.34
N ASP A 107 -11.53 -0.19 5.79
CA ASP A 107 -10.77 0.99 6.19
C ASP A 107 -10.44 1.89 4.98
N LEU A 108 -10.62 3.19 5.15
CA LEU A 108 -10.14 4.22 4.24
C LEU A 108 -8.73 4.62 4.69
N LEU A 109 -7.74 3.85 4.24
CA LEU A 109 -6.36 3.97 4.69
C LEU A 109 -5.67 5.17 4.07
N TYR A 110 -4.91 5.92 4.89
CA TYR A 110 -4.00 6.94 4.40
C TYR A 110 -2.57 6.67 4.87
N LEU A 111 -1.62 7.18 4.10
CA LEU A 111 -0.21 7.31 4.48
C LEU A 111 0.06 8.77 4.84
N ARG A 112 0.74 9.00 5.95
CA ARG A 112 1.28 10.29 6.33
C ARG A 112 2.79 10.27 6.27
N PHE A 113 3.37 11.36 5.77
CA PHE A 113 4.79 11.53 5.53
C PHE A 113 5.23 13.00 5.61
N GLY A 114 6.33 13.24 6.32
CA GLY A 114 6.79 14.59 6.59
C GLY A 114 6.46 15.08 8.00
N GLN A 115 7.12 16.18 8.35
CA GLN A 115 7.08 16.80 9.69
C GLN A 115 6.83 18.30 9.62
N GLY A 116 6.59 18.84 8.42
CA GLY A 116 6.39 20.26 8.22
C GLY A 116 5.00 20.73 8.62
N GLU A 117 4.88 22.04 8.87
CA GLU A 117 3.61 22.67 9.25
C GLU A 117 2.65 22.84 8.06
N LYS A 118 3.17 22.79 6.83
CA LYS A 118 2.34 22.92 5.63
C LYS A 118 1.74 21.57 5.28
N GLU A 119 0.43 21.44 5.48
CA GLU A 119 -0.28 20.21 5.18
C GLU A 119 -0.74 20.17 3.73
N VAL A 120 -0.55 19.01 3.08
CA VAL A 120 -0.98 18.74 1.72
C VAL A 120 -1.67 17.39 1.70
N PHE A 121 -2.86 17.34 1.09
CA PHE A 121 -3.65 16.13 0.97
C PHE A 121 -3.83 15.76 -0.50
N TYR A 122 -3.48 14.52 -0.83
CA TYR A 122 -3.78 13.90 -2.11
C TYR A 122 -4.62 12.66 -1.90
N ASN A 123 -5.57 12.46 -2.80
CA ASN A 123 -6.40 11.25 -2.80
C ASN A 123 -6.55 10.68 -4.19
N ALA A 124 -6.99 9.42 -4.27
CA ALA A 124 -7.14 8.68 -5.51
C ALA A 124 -8.39 7.78 -5.44
N ALA A 125 -8.84 7.30 -6.60
CA ALA A 125 -9.97 6.40 -6.75
C ALA A 125 -11.24 6.88 -6.03
N HIS A 126 -11.64 8.14 -6.24
CA HIS A 126 -12.96 8.65 -5.88
C HIS A 126 -14.03 7.90 -6.66
N HIS A 127 -13.91 7.90 -7.99
CA HIS A 127 -14.77 7.09 -8.83
C HIS A 127 -14.20 5.67 -8.95
N ALA A 128 -15.07 4.69 -8.87
CA ALA A 128 -14.72 3.29 -8.85
C ALA A 128 -13.93 2.82 -10.09
N ASN A 129 -14.31 3.30 -11.28
CA ASN A 129 -13.65 2.96 -12.55
C ASN A 129 -12.31 3.68 -12.76
N GLU A 130 -11.94 4.61 -11.89
CA GLU A 130 -10.67 5.35 -11.95
C GLU A 130 -9.60 4.76 -11.00
N TRP A 131 -9.67 3.45 -10.74
CA TRP A 131 -8.75 2.74 -9.85
C TRP A 131 -7.27 2.87 -10.24
N LEU A 132 -6.97 3.21 -11.51
CA LEU A 132 -5.61 3.48 -11.98
C LEU A 132 -4.91 4.63 -11.23
N THR A 133 -5.66 5.54 -10.63
CA THR A 133 -5.10 6.64 -9.83
C THR A 133 -4.49 6.15 -8.52
N THR A 134 -4.94 4.99 -7.99
CA THR A 134 -4.37 4.34 -6.79
C THR A 134 -2.90 3.97 -6.95
N PRO A 135 -2.48 3.16 -7.97
CA PRO A 135 -1.08 2.84 -8.15
C PRO A 135 -0.21 4.07 -8.44
N VAL A 136 -0.74 5.10 -9.10
CA VAL A 136 -0.01 6.36 -9.33
C VAL A 136 0.35 7.02 -7.99
N LEU A 137 -0.62 7.15 -7.08
CA LEU A 137 -0.39 7.78 -5.77
C LEU A 137 0.51 6.92 -4.86
N LEU A 138 0.33 5.59 -4.86
CA LEU A 138 1.18 4.67 -4.11
C LEU A 138 2.62 4.64 -4.66
N ARG A 139 2.80 4.69 -5.98
CA ARG A 139 4.12 4.74 -6.60
C ARG A 139 4.84 6.04 -6.25
N PHE A 140 4.14 7.17 -6.29
CA PHE A 140 4.66 8.44 -5.79
C PHE A 140 5.13 8.33 -4.34
N ALA A 141 4.34 7.67 -3.46
CA ALA A 141 4.72 7.46 -2.06
C ALA A 141 6.01 6.62 -1.93
N GLU A 142 6.13 5.51 -2.71
CA GLU A 142 7.32 4.66 -2.71
C GLU A 142 8.56 5.42 -3.21
N GLU A 143 8.45 6.13 -4.34
CA GLU A 143 9.55 6.90 -4.93
C GLU A 143 10.01 8.04 -4.02
N TYR A 144 9.07 8.73 -3.37
CA TYR A 144 9.44 9.77 -2.44
C TYR A 144 10.13 9.18 -1.20
N ALA A 145 9.62 8.09 -0.63
CA ALA A 145 10.26 7.44 0.52
C ALA A 145 11.68 6.95 0.17
N GLU A 146 11.88 6.35 -0.99
CA GLU A 146 13.21 5.94 -1.46
C GLU A 146 14.11 7.15 -1.70
N SER A 147 13.60 8.24 -2.30
CA SER A 147 14.37 9.49 -2.49
C SER A 147 14.77 10.11 -1.15
N TYR A 148 13.89 10.06 -0.15
CA TYR A 148 14.20 10.56 1.19
C TYR A 148 15.38 9.82 1.82
N VAL A 149 15.39 8.49 1.78
CA VAL A 149 16.45 7.67 2.41
C VAL A 149 17.75 7.62 1.59
N THR A 150 17.69 7.92 0.29
CA THR A 150 18.87 7.95 -0.60
C THR A 150 19.47 9.34 -0.80
N GLY A 151 18.85 10.39 -0.24
CA GLY A 151 19.26 11.78 -0.48
C GLY A 151 18.87 12.30 -1.87
N GLY A 152 17.87 11.68 -2.51
CA GLY A 152 17.36 12.04 -3.83
C GLY A 152 16.47 13.30 -3.82
N GLN A 153 15.97 13.64 -5.01
CA GLN A 153 15.13 14.82 -5.27
C GLN A 153 13.76 14.40 -5.82
N ILE A 154 12.76 15.22 -5.52
CA ILE A 154 11.42 15.19 -6.12
C ILE A 154 11.17 16.54 -6.77
N GLY A 155 10.91 16.56 -8.08
CA GLY A 155 10.68 17.79 -8.82
C GLY A 155 11.79 18.85 -8.69
N GLY A 156 13.06 18.39 -8.57
CA GLY A 156 14.22 19.28 -8.42
C GLY A 156 14.49 19.77 -6.99
N THR A 157 13.67 19.38 -6.01
CA THR A 157 13.86 19.70 -4.59
C THR A 157 14.30 18.47 -3.80
N LEU A 158 15.27 18.62 -2.89
CA LEU A 158 15.68 17.52 -2.02
C LEU A 158 14.48 16.93 -1.25
N ALA A 159 14.30 15.62 -1.30
CA ALA A 159 13.21 14.94 -0.61
C ALA A 159 13.25 15.22 0.91
N ALA A 160 14.43 15.29 1.51
CA ALA A 160 14.61 15.67 2.92
C ALA A 160 14.16 17.11 3.23
N GLN A 161 14.28 18.05 2.28
CA GLN A 161 13.78 19.42 2.44
C GLN A 161 12.25 19.45 2.40
N LEU A 162 11.64 18.73 1.42
CA LEU A 162 10.18 18.59 1.35
C LEU A 162 9.62 17.94 2.61
N PHE A 163 10.27 16.89 3.13
CA PHE A 163 9.89 16.19 4.35
C PHE A 163 9.83 17.12 5.59
N ARG A 164 10.77 18.07 5.70
CA ARG A 164 10.78 19.05 6.79
C ARG A 164 9.78 20.18 6.59
N THR A 165 9.44 20.51 5.34
CA THR A 165 8.58 21.66 5.02
C THR A 165 7.10 21.29 5.01
N TYR A 166 6.78 20.09 4.60
CA TYR A 166 5.41 19.63 4.38
C TYR A 166 5.07 18.38 5.21
N SER A 167 3.80 18.26 5.58
CA SER A 167 3.18 17.02 6.00
C SER A 167 2.22 16.56 4.89
N LEU A 168 2.55 15.48 4.21
CA LEU A 168 1.72 14.91 3.16
C LEU A 168 0.79 13.86 3.74
N TYR A 169 -0.47 13.91 3.32
CA TYR A 169 -1.47 12.88 3.58
C TYR A 169 -1.91 12.31 2.24
N LEU A 170 -1.71 11.02 2.05
CA LEU A 170 -2.02 10.33 0.81
C LEU A 170 -3.10 9.27 1.07
N LEU A 171 -4.30 9.46 0.55
CA LEU A 171 -5.43 8.52 0.64
C LEU A 171 -5.56 7.78 -0.71
N PRO A 172 -4.94 6.60 -0.87
CA PRO A 172 -4.78 5.97 -2.18
C PRO A 172 -6.06 5.37 -2.76
N MET A 173 -7.11 5.19 -1.95
CA MET A 173 -8.37 4.64 -2.42
C MET A 173 -9.54 5.16 -1.58
N VAL A 174 -10.27 6.14 -2.10
CA VAL A 174 -11.44 6.73 -1.43
C VAL A 174 -12.64 5.80 -1.51
N ASN A 175 -12.80 5.06 -2.62
CA ASN A 175 -13.94 4.21 -2.93
C ASN A 175 -13.58 2.72 -3.05
N PRO A 176 -13.15 2.05 -1.95
CA PRO A 176 -12.66 0.67 -2.02
C PRO A 176 -13.72 -0.35 -2.42
N ASP A 177 -15.00 -0.09 -2.10
CA ASP A 177 -16.10 -1.00 -2.43
C ASP A 177 -16.46 -0.91 -3.91
N GLY A 178 -16.51 0.31 -4.45
CA GLY A 178 -16.75 0.53 -5.87
C GLY A 178 -15.60 0.01 -6.73
N VAL A 179 -14.36 0.22 -6.30
CA VAL A 179 -13.18 -0.33 -6.99
C VAL A 179 -13.23 -1.86 -7.02
N ASP A 180 -13.54 -2.53 -5.91
CA ASP A 180 -13.65 -3.98 -5.89
C ASP A 180 -14.81 -4.51 -6.77
N LEU A 181 -15.87 -3.72 -6.95
CA LEU A 181 -16.94 -4.03 -7.90
C LEU A 181 -16.42 -3.97 -9.34
N VAL A 182 -15.77 -2.88 -9.72
CA VAL A 182 -15.27 -2.65 -11.10
C VAL A 182 -14.17 -3.65 -11.47
N THR A 183 -13.29 -3.97 -10.54
CA THR A 183 -12.19 -4.90 -10.76
C THR A 183 -12.58 -6.38 -10.65
N GLY A 184 -13.87 -6.67 -10.39
CA GLY A 184 -14.43 -8.02 -10.35
C GLY A 184 -14.15 -8.81 -9.06
N ILE A 185 -13.54 -8.19 -8.06
CA ILE A 185 -13.36 -8.80 -6.72
C ILE A 185 -14.71 -8.97 -6.04
N LEU A 186 -15.57 -7.96 -6.09
CA LEU A 186 -16.97 -8.04 -5.68
C LEU A 186 -17.83 -8.42 -6.89
N SER A 187 -18.12 -9.72 -7.05
CA SER A 187 -18.85 -10.28 -8.21
C SER A 187 -20.17 -10.97 -7.86
N SER A 188 -20.56 -10.98 -6.59
CA SER A 188 -21.80 -11.62 -6.11
C SER A 188 -22.23 -11.06 -4.74
N GLY A 189 -23.41 -11.49 -4.26
CA GLY A 189 -23.93 -11.10 -2.96
C GLY A 189 -24.85 -9.87 -2.99
N GLY A 190 -25.34 -9.45 -1.81
CA GLY A 190 -26.37 -8.43 -1.68
C GLY A 190 -25.97 -7.06 -2.24
N TYR A 191 -24.75 -6.60 -1.95
CA TYR A 191 -24.22 -5.33 -2.47
C TYR A 191 -24.05 -5.35 -3.99
N TYR A 192 -23.50 -6.43 -4.55
CA TYR A 192 -23.38 -6.59 -6.00
C TYR A 192 -24.77 -6.54 -6.69
N ASN A 193 -25.74 -7.31 -6.16
CA ASN A 193 -27.09 -7.37 -6.73
C ASN A 193 -27.79 -6.00 -6.68
N ARG A 194 -27.62 -5.25 -5.57
CA ARG A 194 -28.15 -3.91 -5.44
C ARG A 194 -27.50 -2.94 -6.44
N ALA A 195 -26.18 -2.96 -6.56
CA ALA A 195 -25.47 -2.13 -7.54
C ALA A 195 -25.93 -2.45 -8.97
N ARG A 196 -26.12 -3.74 -9.30
CA ARG A 196 -26.66 -4.17 -10.60
C ARG A 196 -28.08 -3.67 -10.85
N GLN A 197 -28.94 -3.68 -9.83
CA GLN A 197 -30.31 -3.12 -9.94
C GLN A 197 -30.27 -1.62 -10.23
N ILE A 198 -29.42 -0.87 -9.55
CA ILE A 198 -29.22 0.57 -9.81
C ILE A 198 -28.71 0.76 -11.25
N ALA A 199 -27.71 -0.01 -11.68
CA ALA A 199 -27.14 0.10 -13.03
C ALA A 199 -28.15 -0.19 -14.15
N ASN A 200 -29.18 -1.00 -13.91
CA ASN A 200 -30.23 -1.28 -14.89
C ASN A 200 -31.04 -0.03 -15.28
N ALA A 201 -31.06 1.01 -14.45
CA ALA A 201 -31.64 2.31 -14.78
C ALA A 201 -30.77 3.14 -15.74
N TYR A 202 -29.52 2.72 -15.97
CA TYR A 202 -28.54 3.41 -16.81
C TYR A 202 -27.91 2.45 -17.84
N PRO A 203 -28.70 1.87 -18.76
CA PRO A 203 -28.25 0.80 -19.66
C PRO A 203 -27.13 1.23 -20.63
N GLN A 204 -26.91 2.52 -20.82
CA GLN A 204 -25.81 3.08 -21.62
C GLN A 204 -24.43 3.00 -20.90
N VAL A 205 -24.43 2.76 -19.59
CA VAL A 205 -23.20 2.64 -18.80
C VAL A 205 -22.88 1.15 -18.60
N PRO A 206 -21.75 0.64 -19.10
CA PRO A 206 -21.43 -0.78 -18.99
C PRO A 206 -21.20 -1.17 -17.52
N PHE A 207 -21.93 -2.17 -17.06
CA PHE A 207 -21.79 -2.70 -15.70
C PHE A 207 -20.92 -3.98 -15.68
N PRO A 208 -19.95 -4.16 -14.75
CA PRO A 208 -19.57 -3.19 -13.70
C PRO A 208 -18.54 -2.14 -14.12
N ASN A 209 -17.93 -2.26 -15.31
CA ASN A 209 -16.73 -1.51 -15.70
C ASN A 209 -16.92 0.01 -15.78
N GLY A 210 -18.14 0.47 -16.06
CA GLY A 210 -18.50 1.89 -16.10
C GLY A 210 -19.02 2.46 -14.77
N TRP A 211 -19.09 1.64 -13.71
CA TRP A 211 -19.58 2.07 -12.41
C TRP A 211 -18.65 3.10 -11.77
N LYS A 212 -19.14 4.30 -11.49
CA LYS A 212 -18.39 5.40 -10.86
C LYS A 212 -18.66 5.54 -9.38
N ALA A 213 -19.92 5.39 -8.98
CA ALA A 213 -20.42 5.64 -7.64
C ALA A 213 -19.78 4.73 -6.57
N ASN A 214 -20.03 5.04 -5.30
CA ASN A 214 -19.78 4.08 -4.23
C ASN A 214 -20.76 2.89 -4.34
N ILE A 215 -20.60 1.86 -3.51
CA ILE A 215 -21.43 0.64 -3.61
C ILE A 215 -22.92 0.88 -3.28
N ALA A 216 -23.25 2.00 -2.65
CA ALA A 216 -24.64 2.42 -2.40
C ALA A 216 -25.28 3.19 -3.57
N GLY A 217 -24.51 3.51 -4.62
CA GLY A 217 -24.98 4.25 -5.80
C GLY A 217 -24.83 5.77 -5.66
N ILE A 218 -24.04 6.25 -4.71
CA ILE A 218 -23.78 7.68 -4.49
C ILE A 218 -22.48 8.05 -5.20
N ASP A 219 -22.53 9.07 -6.05
CA ASP A 219 -21.37 9.71 -6.68
C ASP A 219 -20.62 10.51 -5.60
N LEU A 220 -19.29 10.33 -5.49
CA LEU A 220 -18.45 10.89 -4.42
C LEU A 220 -17.77 12.18 -4.84
#